data_faf66c3f9917052b7fa89daace6050e3
#
_entry.id   faf66c3f9917052b7fa89daace6050e3
#
_cell.length_a   1.000
_cell.length_b   1.000
_cell.length_c   1.000
_cell.angle_alpha   90.00
_cell.angle_beta   90.00
_cell.angle_gamma   90.00
#
_symmetry.space_group_name_H-M   'P 1'
#
loop_
_entity.id
_entity.type
_entity.pdbx_description
1 polymer ?
#
loop_
_entity_poly.entity_id
_entity_poly.type
_entity_poly.pdbx_seq_one_letter_code
_entity_poly.pdbx_strand_id
1 'polypeptide(L)'
;EGIWEGSSICRTFMQENGLTKIRDLKDYFLEQILEMLDKRNIQAVGWQDIVMNPDNTVNEHFRNSKVLNYCWNTIPEQGGDEVPYKLANAGYPVILCNVGNFYLDMAYCYHVEEPGLRWGGYVDEYVTFDMLPFDIYKSLRRNLKGEPVDVKAASNGKQPLTKEGYQNIKGLSGQIWSETIRSFEQVEYYLFPKVFGLAERAWNVQPSWALSPDGKVYMDAKRKYNAGIVT
;
A
#
# COMPACT_ATOMS: atom_id res chain seq x y z
N GLU A 1 -0.97 3.17 -21.02
CA GLU A 1 -1.36 2.30 -22.17
C GLU A 1 -1.50 3.10 -23.47
N GLY A 2 -2.06 4.29 -23.45
CA GLY A 2 -2.30 5.09 -24.66
C GLY A 2 -1.09 5.34 -25.57
N ILE A 3 0.12 5.42 -25.00
CA ILE A 3 1.34 5.55 -25.79
C ILE A 3 1.58 4.28 -26.64
N TRP A 4 1.35 3.12 -26.07
CA TRP A 4 1.52 1.85 -26.79
C TRP A 4 0.45 1.66 -27.85
N GLU A 5 -0.77 2.09 -27.62
CA GLU A 5 -1.87 2.06 -28.61
C GLU A 5 -1.53 2.89 -29.85
N GLY A 6 -0.90 4.05 -29.65
CA GLY A 6 -0.44 4.93 -30.74
C GLY A 6 0.78 4.41 -31.51
N SER A 7 1.55 3.45 -30.96
CA SER A 7 2.80 2.98 -31.53
C SER A 7 2.60 1.92 -32.63
N SER A 8 3.10 2.19 -33.84
CA SER A 8 3.11 1.20 -34.91
C SER A 8 4.01 -0.02 -34.57
N ILE A 9 5.12 0.22 -33.86
CA ILE A 9 6.03 -0.84 -33.42
C ILE A 9 5.30 -1.79 -32.47
N CYS A 10 4.57 -1.27 -31.49
CA CYS A 10 3.79 -2.08 -30.57
C CYS A 10 2.73 -2.91 -31.30
N ARG A 11 2.01 -2.31 -32.23
CA ARG A 11 0.99 -3.03 -33.03
C ARG A 11 1.60 -4.17 -33.87
N THR A 12 2.71 -3.91 -34.55
CA THR A 12 3.42 -4.97 -35.31
C THR A 12 3.88 -6.09 -34.39
N PHE A 13 4.52 -5.74 -33.27
CA PHE A 13 4.95 -6.73 -32.29
C PHE A 13 3.80 -7.58 -31.73
N MET A 14 2.66 -6.95 -31.44
CA MET A 14 1.48 -7.68 -30.99
C MET A 14 0.99 -8.68 -32.03
N GLN A 15 0.93 -8.28 -33.31
CA GLN A 15 0.52 -9.17 -34.40
C GLN A 15 1.46 -10.36 -34.54
N GLU A 16 2.77 -10.12 -34.51
CA GLU A 16 3.81 -11.17 -34.63
C GLU A 16 3.80 -12.17 -33.45
N ASN A 17 3.37 -11.70 -32.27
CA ASN A 17 3.34 -12.53 -31.04
C ASN A 17 1.93 -12.99 -30.65
N GLY A 18 0.91 -12.77 -31.48
CA GLY A 18 -0.47 -13.21 -31.21
C GLY A 18 -1.14 -12.50 -30.02
N LEU A 19 -0.66 -11.32 -29.65
CA LEU A 19 -1.23 -10.50 -28.57
C LEU A 19 -2.44 -9.73 -29.10
N THR A 20 -3.55 -9.79 -28.37
CA THR A 20 -4.83 -9.26 -28.86
C THR A 20 -5.23 -7.93 -28.20
N LYS A 21 -4.79 -7.69 -26.97
CA LYS A 21 -5.05 -6.49 -26.20
C LYS A 21 -3.75 -5.76 -25.91
N ILE A 22 -3.80 -4.44 -25.87
CA ILE A 22 -2.62 -3.62 -25.57
C ILE A 22 -1.98 -4.01 -24.22
N ARG A 23 -2.80 -4.43 -23.28
CA ARG A 23 -2.35 -4.91 -21.99
C ARG A 23 -1.50 -6.18 -22.06
N ASP A 24 -1.74 -7.05 -23.04
CA ASP A 24 -0.97 -8.29 -23.20
C ASP A 24 0.53 -7.99 -23.40
N LEU A 25 0.88 -6.79 -23.87
CA LEU A 25 2.27 -6.33 -23.95
C LEU A 25 2.93 -6.22 -22.55
N LYS A 26 2.19 -5.73 -21.55
CA LYS A 26 2.69 -5.66 -20.17
C LYS A 26 2.93 -7.06 -19.63
N ASP A 27 1.98 -7.94 -19.81
CA ASP A 27 2.05 -9.30 -19.32
C ASP A 27 3.17 -10.07 -20.01
N TYR A 28 3.31 -9.94 -21.34
CA TYR A 28 4.42 -10.50 -22.11
C TYR A 28 5.80 -10.02 -21.58
N PHE A 29 5.94 -8.71 -21.38
CA PHE A 29 7.18 -8.14 -20.84
C PHE A 29 7.47 -8.66 -19.43
N LEU A 30 6.47 -8.72 -18.57
CA LEU A 30 6.61 -9.25 -17.22
C LEU A 30 7.06 -10.71 -17.22
N GLU A 31 6.49 -11.56 -18.09
CA GLU A 31 6.92 -12.95 -18.25
C GLU A 31 8.40 -13.07 -18.56
N GLN A 32 8.90 -12.27 -19.53
CA GLN A 32 10.32 -12.28 -19.90
C GLN A 32 11.22 -11.89 -18.72
N ILE A 33 10.82 -10.89 -17.94
CA ILE A 33 11.56 -10.45 -16.75
C ILE A 33 11.54 -11.54 -15.67
N LEU A 34 10.38 -12.13 -15.41
CA LEU A 34 10.23 -13.20 -14.40
C LEU A 34 11.07 -14.43 -14.76
N GLU A 35 11.04 -14.87 -16.02
CA GLU A 35 11.86 -15.98 -16.49
C GLU A 35 13.36 -15.69 -16.35
N MET A 36 13.79 -14.47 -16.69
CA MET A 36 15.18 -14.05 -16.55
C MET A 36 15.64 -14.02 -15.09
N LEU A 37 14.80 -13.58 -14.16
CA LEU A 37 15.09 -13.51 -12.73
C LEU A 37 15.09 -14.91 -12.10
N ASP A 38 14.13 -15.75 -12.47
CA ASP A 38 14.03 -17.14 -11.98
C ASP A 38 15.27 -17.96 -12.36
N LYS A 39 15.74 -17.87 -13.61
CA LYS A 39 17.00 -18.48 -14.06
C LYS A 39 18.23 -18.08 -13.23
N ARG A 40 18.15 -16.95 -12.53
CA ARG A 40 19.22 -16.43 -11.65
C ARG A 40 18.92 -16.64 -10.17
N ASN A 41 17.82 -17.30 -9.85
CA ASN A 41 17.32 -17.48 -8.49
C ASN A 41 17.15 -16.14 -7.75
N ILE A 42 16.64 -15.10 -8.46
CA ILE A 42 16.35 -13.79 -7.92
C ILE A 42 14.83 -13.64 -7.82
N GLN A 43 14.34 -13.31 -6.63
CA GLN A 43 12.93 -13.03 -6.44
C GLN A 43 12.52 -11.70 -7.06
N ALA A 44 11.51 -11.73 -7.91
CA ALA A 44 10.92 -10.51 -8.46
C ALA A 44 10.12 -9.75 -7.39
N VAL A 45 10.25 -8.44 -7.42
CA VAL A 45 9.51 -7.50 -6.56
C VAL A 45 8.91 -6.41 -7.44
N GLY A 46 7.68 -6.00 -7.18
CA GLY A 46 7.06 -4.90 -7.90
C GLY A 46 5.85 -4.32 -7.18
N TRP A 47 5.36 -3.22 -7.74
CA TRP A 47 4.12 -2.60 -7.25
C TRP A 47 2.91 -3.47 -7.62
N GLN A 48 1.83 -3.35 -6.85
CA GLN A 48 0.58 -4.08 -7.09
C GLN A 48 0.10 -4.02 -8.55
N ASP A 49 0.40 -2.93 -9.24
CA ASP A 49 -0.04 -2.67 -10.61
C ASP A 49 0.44 -3.73 -11.62
N ILE A 50 1.50 -4.46 -11.30
CA ILE A 50 2.02 -5.50 -12.20
C ILE A 50 1.12 -6.74 -12.23
N VAL A 51 0.44 -7.04 -11.14
CA VAL A 51 -0.45 -8.20 -11.00
C VAL A 51 -1.93 -7.84 -10.81
N MET A 52 -2.27 -6.55 -10.88
CA MET A 52 -3.66 -6.09 -10.84
C MET A 52 -4.16 -5.73 -12.23
N ASN A 53 -5.43 -5.98 -12.47
CA ASN A 53 -6.17 -5.49 -13.63
C ASN A 53 -6.61 -4.04 -13.41
N PRO A 54 -6.84 -3.26 -14.49
CA PRO A 54 -7.32 -1.87 -14.36
C PRO A 54 -8.66 -1.72 -13.61
N ASP A 55 -9.46 -2.77 -13.56
CA ASP A 55 -10.73 -2.83 -12.84
C ASP A 55 -10.58 -3.28 -11.37
N ASN A 56 -9.36 -3.27 -10.83
CA ASN A 56 -9.02 -3.76 -9.49
C ASN A 56 -9.33 -5.25 -9.26
N THR A 57 -9.40 -6.06 -10.31
CA THR A 57 -9.37 -7.52 -10.19
C THR A 57 -7.95 -8.06 -10.22
N VAL A 58 -7.73 -9.22 -9.63
CA VAL A 58 -6.42 -9.87 -9.60
C VAL A 58 -6.14 -10.53 -10.94
N ASN A 59 -4.92 -10.34 -11.48
CA ASN A 59 -4.45 -11.10 -12.62
C ASN A 59 -3.92 -12.46 -12.15
N GLU A 60 -4.72 -13.49 -12.32
CA GLU A 60 -4.40 -14.85 -11.87
C GLU A 60 -3.24 -15.51 -12.65
N HIS A 61 -2.88 -14.95 -13.80
CA HIS A 61 -1.83 -15.51 -14.68
C HIS A 61 -0.47 -15.62 -13.97
N PHE A 62 -0.13 -14.64 -13.11
CA PHE A 62 1.16 -14.59 -12.41
C PHE A 62 1.14 -15.20 -11.00
N ARG A 63 0.05 -15.82 -10.58
CA ARG A 63 -0.12 -16.36 -9.21
C ARG A 63 1.03 -17.26 -8.77
N ASN A 64 1.57 -18.08 -9.66
CA ASN A 64 2.64 -19.02 -9.37
C ASN A 64 4.06 -18.42 -9.51
N SER A 65 4.17 -17.19 -9.97
CA SER A 65 5.46 -16.52 -10.23
C SER A 65 6.18 -16.05 -8.95
N LYS A 66 5.50 -16.11 -7.78
CA LYS A 66 6.02 -15.66 -6.48
C LYS A 66 6.49 -14.19 -6.45
N VAL A 67 5.97 -13.34 -7.35
CA VAL A 67 6.24 -11.90 -7.32
C VAL A 67 5.81 -11.34 -5.97
N LEU A 68 6.72 -10.67 -5.27
CA LEU A 68 6.42 -9.95 -4.04
C LEU A 68 5.81 -8.59 -4.39
N ASN A 69 4.61 -8.32 -3.92
CA ASN A 69 3.82 -7.16 -4.33
C ASN A 69 3.79 -6.08 -3.25
N TYR A 70 4.28 -4.90 -3.58
CA TYR A 70 4.13 -3.70 -2.75
C TYR A 70 2.77 -3.07 -3.01
N CYS A 71 1.87 -3.14 -2.04
CA CYS A 71 0.52 -2.62 -2.15
C CYS A 71 0.45 -1.20 -1.59
N TRP A 72 0.40 -0.22 -2.48
CA TRP A 72 0.45 1.20 -2.14
C TRP A 72 -0.93 1.87 -2.21
N ASN A 73 -1.72 1.59 -3.26
CA ASN A 73 -3.01 2.24 -3.44
C ASN A 73 -4.07 1.58 -2.54
N THR A 74 -4.32 2.22 -1.43
CA THR A 74 -5.35 1.83 -0.46
C THR A 74 -6.39 2.94 -0.28
N ILE A 75 -6.58 3.77 -1.30
CA ILE A 75 -7.52 4.88 -1.31
C ILE A 75 -8.92 4.35 -1.62
N PRO A 76 -9.90 4.45 -0.68
CA PRO A 76 -11.25 3.93 -0.89
C PRO A 76 -11.98 4.59 -2.06
N GLU A 77 -11.78 5.89 -2.25
CA GLU A 77 -12.39 6.67 -3.33
C GLU A 77 -11.93 6.22 -4.72
N GLN A 78 -10.83 5.47 -4.78
CA GLN A 78 -10.29 4.84 -6.00
C GLN A 78 -10.54 3.33 -6.06
N GLY A 79 -11.27 2.76 -5.08
CA GLY A 79 -11.50 1.32 -4.97
C GLY A 79 -10.23 0.53 -4.62
N GLY A 80 -9.20 1.19 -4.10
CA GLY A 80 -7.90 0.59 -3.80
C GLY A 80 -7.81 -0.09 -2.44
N ASP A 81 -8.69 0.23 -1.52
CA ASP A 81 -8.64 -0.19 -0.13
C ASP A 81 -8.75 -1.71 0.10
N GLU A 82 -9.29 -2.47 -0.86
CA GLU A 82 -9.37 -3.94 -0.81
C GLU A 82 -8.20 -4.65 -1.50
N VAL A 83 -7.41 -3.93 -2.31
CA VAL A 83 -6.39 -4.53 -3.18
C VAL A 83 -5.38 -5.38 -2.42
N PRO A 84 -4.83 -4.94 -1.26
CA PRO A 84 -3.88 -5.76 -0.52
C PRO A 84 -4.45 -7.13 -0.11
N TYR A 85 -5.71 -7.14 0.34
CA TYR A 85 -6.35 -8.38 0.77
C TYR A 85 -6.82 -9.24 -0.40
N LYS A 86 -7.25 -8.64 -1.51
CA LYS A 86 -7.54 -9.38 -2.75
C LYS A 86 -6.30 -10.15 -3.22
N LEU A 87 -5.14 -9.50 -3.25
CA LEU A 87 -3.88 -10.14 -3.64
C LEU A 87 -3.45 -11.22 -2.64
N ALA A 88 -3.47 -10.92 -1.35
CA ALA A 88 -3.09 -11.88 -0.32
C ALA A 88 -4.00 -13.12 -0.33
N ASN A 89 -5.33 -12.93 -0.46
CA ASN A 89 -6.31 -14.01 -0.54
C ASN A 89 -6.16 -14.83 -1.84
N ALA A 90 -5.71 -14.21 -2.93
CA ALA A 90 -5.41 -14.88 -4.19
C ALA A 90 -4.06 -15.64 -4.16
N GLY A 91 -3.30 -15.57 -3.07
CA GLY A 91 -2.05 -16.32 -2.88
C GLY A 91 -0.79 -15.54 -3.26
N TYR A 92 -0.87 -14.24 -3.57
CA TYR A 92 0.30 -13.41 -3.80
C TYR A 92 0.94 -12.96 -2.49
N PRO A 93 2.28 -13.00 -2.37
CA PRO A 93 2.97 -12.38 -1.24
C PRO A 93 2.88 -10.86 -1.33
N VAL A 94 2.56 -10.20 -0.21
CA VAL A 94 2.22 -8.78 -0.13
C VAL A 94 3.07 -8.08 0.93
N ILE A 95 3.62 -6.93 0.59
CA ILE A 95 4.12 -5.91 1.52
C ILE A 95 3.11 -4.78 1.56
N LEU A 96 2.63 -4.43 2.74
CA LEU A 96 1.70 -3.33 2.93
C LEU A 96 2.48 -2.00 3.00
N CYS A 97 2.24 -1.13 2.04
CA CYS A 97 2.81 0.21 1.99
C CYS A 97 1.72 1.26 1.74
N ASN A 98 0.62 1.09 2.47
CA ASN A 98 -0.60 1.88 2.34
C ASN A 98 -0.30 3.37 2.27
N VAL A 99 -0.69 4.04 1.18
CA VAL A 99 -0.39 5.46 0.97
C VAL A 99 -0.92 6.32 2.12
N GLY A 100 -2.14 6.06 2.58
CA GLY A 100 -2.76 6.82 3.67
C GLY A 100 -2.16 6.56 5.06
N ASN A 101 -1.20 5.63 5.19
CA ASN A 101 -0.55 5.34 6.45
C ASN A 101 0.98 5.50 6.39
N PHE A 102 1.62 5.10 5.28
CA PHE A 102 3.05 4.87 5.21
C PHE A 102 3.78 5.66 4.13
N TYR A 103 3.10 6.56 3.39
CA TYR A 103 3.81 7.55 2.56
C TYR A 103 4.18 8.73 3.45
N LEU A 104 5.40 8.69 3.98
CA LEU A 104 5.89 9.61 5.02
C LEU A 104 6.12 11.03 4.47
N ASP A 105 6.24 11.18 3.16
CA ASP A 105 6.32 12.45 2.44
C ASP A 105 4.96 13.16 2.26
N MET A 106 3.84 12.51 2.60
CA MET A 106 2.54 13.18 2.66
C MET A 106 2.51 14.22 3.79
N ALA A 107 1.82 15.33 3.55
CA ALA A 107 1.64 16.40 4.51
C ALA A 107 1.01 15.90 5.83
N TYR A 108 1.41 16.48 6.94
CA TYR A 108 0.85 16.15 8.26
C TYR A 108 -0.63 16.58 8.41
N CYS A 109 -0.95 17.75 7.86
CA CYS A 109 -2.29 18.34 7.99
C CYS A 109 -2.63 19.28 6.82
N TYR A 110 -3.88 19.73 6.81
CA TYR A 110 -4.32 20.76 5.88
C TYR A 110 -3.90 22.15 6.37
N HIS A 111 -2.72 22.60 5.95
CA HIS A 111 -2.24 23.96 6.18
C HIS A 111 -1.47 24.45 4.96
N VAL A 112 -1.58 25.74 4.62
CA VAL A 112 -0.97 26.29 3.40
C VAL A 112 0.55 26.19 3.39
N GLU A 113 1.17 26.33 4.55
CA GLU A 113 2.62 26.28 4.75
C GLU A 113 3.14 24.86 5.03
N GLU A 114 2.24 23.89 5.24
CA GLU A 114 2.66 22.51 5.49
C GLU A 114 3.27 21.91 4.23
N PRO A 115 4.54 21.46 4.27
CA PRO A 115 5.17 20.82 3.14
C PRO A 115 4.64 19.41 2.91
N GLY A 116 4.90 18.88 1.70
CA GLY A 116 4.51 17.52 1.34
C GLY A 116 3.36 17.45 0.35
N LEU A 117 3.21 16.29 -0.23
CA LEU A 117 2.10 15.98 -1.14
C LEU A 117 0.82 15.68 -0.36
N ARG A 118 -0.33 15.75 -1.04
CA ARG A 118 -1.66 15.59 -0.42
C ARG A 118 -2.58 14.66 -1.20
N TRP A 119 -2.12 14.16 -2.32
CA TRP A 119 -2.94 13.32 -3.21
C TRP A 119 -3.38 12.00 -2.56
N GLY A 120 -2.60 11.48 -1.60
CA GLY A 120 -2.89 10.27 -0.83
C GLY A 120 -3.52 10.53 0.55
N GLY A 121 -3.86 11.79 0.85
CA GLY A 121 -4.38 12.23 2.14
C GLY A 121 -3.32 12.87 3.04
N TYR A 122 -3.52 12.77 4.35
CA TYR A 122 -2.62 13.33 5.36
C TYR A 122 -2.07 12.22 6.24
N VAL A 123 -0.75 12.20 6.41
CA VAL A 123 -0.05 11.18 7.19
C VAL A 123 0.67 11.84 8.35
N ASP A 124 0.16 11.64 9.54
CA ASP A 124 0.80 12.01 10.82
C ASP A 124 1.30 10.76 11.56
N GLU A 125 1.94 10.94 12.70
CA GLU A 125 2.45 9.83 13.53
C GLU A 125 1.34 8.93 14.08
N TYR A 126 0.12 9.45 14.20
CA TYR A 126 -1.01 8.67 14.67
C TYR A 126 -1.58 7.77 13.59
N VAL A 127 -1.60 8.24 12.36
CA VAL A 127 -2.08 7.45 11.21
C VAL A 127 -1.15 6.26 10.96
N THR A 128 0.18 6.46 11.14
CA THR A 128 1.14 5.36 11.07
C THR A 128 0.98 4.37 12.23
N PHE A 129 0.75 4.88 13.45
CA PHE A 129 0.51 4.06 14.63
C PHE A 129 -0.81 3.27 14.56
N ASP A 130 -1.85 3.86 14.01
CA ASP A 130 -3.20 3.29 13.93
C ASP A 130 -3.33 2.18 12.89
N MET A 131 -2.35 2.00 12.00
CA MET A 131 -2.38 0.98 10.96
C MET A 131 -2.42 -0.43 11.58
N LEU A 132 -3.28 -1.28 11.04
CA LEU A 132 -3.45 -2.68 11.46
C LEU A 132 -3.26 -3.62 10.26
N PRO A 133 -2.14 -4.35 10.16
CA PRO A 133 -1.84 -5.18 8.99
C PRO A 133 -2.87 -6.26 8.69
N PHE A 134 -3.53 -6.76 9.73
CA PHE A 134 -4.51 -7.84 9.61
C PHE A 134 -5.97 -7.37 9.74
N ASP A 135 -6.18 -6.04 9.81
CA ASP A 135 -7.49 -5.39 9.72
C ASP A 135 -7.35 -3.99 9.12
N ILE A 136 -6.91 -3.93 7.85
CA ILE A 136 -6.57 -2.67 7.17
C ILE A 136 -7.76 -1.69 7.11
N TYR A 137 -8.98 -2.18 7.11
CA TYR A 137 -10.17 -1.32 7.08
C TYR A 137 -10.33 -0.49 8.35
N LYS A 138 -9.85 -0.99 9.49
CA LYS A 138 -9.79 -0.21 10.73
C LYS A 138 -8.67 0.82 10.76
N SER A 139 -7.73 0.75 9.82
CA SER A 139 -6.63 1.71 9.69
C SER A 139 -7.06 3.02 9.04
N LEU A 140 -8.18 3.02 8.33
CA LEU A 140 -8.71 4.20 7.65
C LEU A 140 -9.38 5.13 8.68
N ARG A 141 -8.65 6.14 9.13
CA ARG A 141 -9.14 7.11 10.13
C ARG A 141 -9.66 8.40 9.53
N ARG A 142 -9.19 8.76 8.33
CA ARG A 142 -9.55 9.97 7.61
C ARG A 142 -9.68 9.68 6.12
N ASN A 143 -10.55 10.42 5.46
CA ASN A 143 -10.65 10.42 3.99
C ASN A 143 -9.55 11.33 3.37
N LEU A 144 -9.53 11.43 2.04
CA LEU A 144 -8.57 12.28 1.31
C LEU A 144 -8.62 13.76 1.69
N LYS A 145 -9.75 14.23 2.24
CA LYS A 145 -9.92 15.61 2.71
C LYS A 145 -9.46 15.81 4.16
N GLY A 146 -9.05 14.74 4.84
CA GLY A 146 -8.69 14.77 6.25
C GLY A 146 -9.89 14.70 7.22
N GLU A 147 -11.10 14.45 6.71
CA GLU A 147 -12.31 14.31 7.53
C GLU A 147 -12.36 12.91 8.18
N PRO A 148 -12.85 12.79 9.42
CA PRO A 148 -12.99 11.50 10.09
C PRO A 148 -13.87 10.52 9.30
N VAL A 149 -13.46 9.26 9.26
CA VAL A 149 -14.20 8.16 8.62
C VAL A 149 -14.86 7.30 9.69
N ASP A 150 -16.13 6.93 9.46
CA ASP A 150 -16.76 5.86 10.21
C ASP A 150 -16.16 4.51 9.77
N VAL A 151 -15.26 4.00 10.60
CA VAL A 151 -14.53 2.76 10.36
C VAL A 151 -15.47 1.56 10.16
N LYS A 152 -16.58 1.53 10.89
CA LYS A 152 -17.58 0.45 10.79
C LYS A 152 -18.28 0.49 9.43
N ALA A 153 -18.64 1.69 8.97
CA ALA A 153 -19.24 1.87 7.65
C ALA A 153 -18.22 1.56 6.54
N ALA A 154 -16.96 1.99 6.69
CA ALA A 154 -15.89 1.76 5.74
C ALA A 154 -15.55 0.26 5.55
N SER A 155 -15.72 -0.56 6.58
CA SER A 155 -15.48 -2.00 6.52
C SER A 155 -16.69 -2.83 6.02
N ASN A 156 -17.87 -2.21 5.94
CA ASN A 156 -19.09 -2.92 5.56
C ASN A 156 -19.04 -3.40 4.11
N GLY A 157 -19.31 -4.70 3.90
CA GLY A 157 -19.29 -5.32 2.57
C GLY A 157 -17.89 -5.55 1.98
N LYS A 158 -16.81 -5.20 2.68
CA LYS A 158 -15.44 -5.42 2.25
C LYS A 158 -15.01 -6.88 2.45
N GLN A 159 -14.13 -7.36 1.56
CA GLN A 159 -13.58 -8.70 1.65
C GLN A 159 -12.57 -8.80 2.81
N PRO A 160 -12.82 -9.63 3.84
CA PRO A 160 -11.85 -9.80 4.92
C PRO A 160 -10.62 -10.59 4.46
N LEU A 161 -9.54 -10.45 5.22
CA LEU A 161 -8.37 -11.30 5.05
C LEU A 161 -8.72 -12.74 5.44
N THR A 162 -8.47 -13.69 4.54
CA THR A 162 -8.68 -15.13 4.81
C THR A 162 -7.54 -15.68 5.66
N LYS A 163 -7.74 -16.89 6.21
CA LYS A 163 -6.69 -17.59 6.97
C LYS A 163 -5.45 -17.87 6.10
N GLU A 164 -5.67 -18.20 4.85
CA GLU A 164 -4.61 -18.42 3.85
C GLU A 164 -3.95 -17.11 3.46
N GLY A 165 -4.74 -16.06 3.25
CA GLY A 165 -4.28 -14.71 2.93
C GLY A 165 -3.39 -14.13 4.03
N TYR A 166 -3.67 -14.44 5.30
CA TYR A 166 -2.85 -14.02 6.43
C TYR A 166 -1.37 -14.40 6.26
N GLN A 167 -1.10 -15.62 5.76
CA GLN A 167 0.25 -16.11 5.52
C GLN A 167 0.97 -15.37 4.39
N ASN A 168 0.23 -14.66 3.55
CA ASN A 168 0.76 -13.93 2.40
C ASN A 168 1.09 -12.47 2.72
N ILE A 169 0.68 -11.93 3.87
CA ILE A 169 1.17 -10.63 4.35
C ILE A 169 2.58 -10.83 4.89
N LYS A 170 3.57 -10.28 4.17
CA LYS A 170 5.00 -10.53 4.45
C LYS A 170 5.67 -9.41 5.24
N GLY A 171 5.07 -8.22 5.27
CA GLY A 171 5.64 -7.11 6.01
C GLY A 171 5.00 -5.77 5.70
N LEU A 172 5.61 -4.73 6.24
CA LEU A 172 5.26 -3.33 6.06
C LEU A 172 6.41 -2.57 5.42
N SER A 173 6.11 -1.50 4.68
CA SER A 173 7.13 -0.61 4.13
C SER A 173 6.66 0.84 4.17
N GLY A 174 7.51 1.72 4.68
CA GLY A 174 7.32 3.17 4.58
C GLY A 174 8.00 3.73 3.34
N GLN A 175 7.39 4.72 2.72
CA GLN A 175 7.87 5.38 1.51
C GLN A 175 8.20 6.84 1.80
N ILE A 176 9.27 7.36 1.24
CA ILE A 176 9.61 8.79 1.16
C ILE A 176 9.98 9.08 -0.29
N TRP A 177 9.15 9.88 -0.95
CA TRP A 177 9.39 10.32 -2.32
C TRP A 177 10.00 11.71 -2.35
N SER A 178 10.79 11.99 -3.36
CA SER A 178 11.68 13.16 -3.37
C SER A 178 11.11 14.40 -4.04
N GLU A 179 9.87 14.38 -4.53
CA GLU A 179 9.29 15.46 -5.34
C GLU A 179 9.31 16.82 -4.64
N THR A 180 9.12 16.83 -3.32
CA THR A 180 9.10 18.08 -2.53
C THR A 180 10.31 18.25 -1.63
N ILE A 181 11.22 17.27 -1.58
CA ILE A 181 12.40 17.30 -0.71
C ILE A 181 13.45 18.26 -1.28
N ARG A 182 13.90 19.23 -0.47
CA ARG A 182 14.87 20.24 -0.85
C ARG A 182 16.11 20.28 0.05
N SER A 183 16.05 19.64 1.24
CA SER A 183 17.15 19.59 2.19
C SER A 183 17.07 18.33 3.06
N PHE A 184 18.15 18.06 3.80
CA PHE A 184 18.20 16.92 4.74
C PHE A 184 17.24 17.13 5.92
N GLU A 185 17.12 18.36 6.42
CA GLU A 185 16.19 18.72 7.49
C GLU A 185 14.74 18.42 7.08
N GLN A 186 14.42 18.58 5.80
CA GLN A 186 13.08 18.23 5.31
C GLN A 186 12.87 16.72 5.25
N VAL A 187 13.90 15.93 4.97
CA VAL A 187 13.84 14.46 5.10
C VAL A 187 13.57 14.07 6.55
N GLU A 188 14.30 14.66 7.50
CA GLU A 188 14.08 14.41 8.93
C GLU A 188 12.66 14.80 9.35
N TYR A 189 12.16 15.93 8.89
CA TYR A 189 10.79 16.38 9.15
C TYR A 189 9.74 15.41 8.64
N TYR A 190 9.92 14.85 7.44
CA TYR A 190 8.99 13.86 6.89
C TYR A 190 9.10 12.52 7.59
N LEU A 191 10.29 12.13 7.98
CA LEU A 191 10.56 10.84 8.61
C LEU A 191 10.07 10.80 10.06
N PHE A 192 10.42 11.83 10.83
CA PHE A 192 10.16 11.88 12.27
C PHE A 192 9.00 12.82 12.62
N PRO A 193 8.06 12.40 13.51
CA PRO A 193 8.03 11.13 14.25
C PRO A 193 7.31 9.97 13.55
N LYS A 194 6.81 10.12 12.33
CA LYS A 194 5.97 9.13 11.62
C LYS A 194 6.58 7.72 11.59
N VAL A 195 7.89 7.62 11.39
CA VAL A 195 8.59 6.33 11.33
C VAL A 195 8.45 5.51 12.61
N PHE A 196 8.25 6.15 13.77
CA PHE A 196 8.04 5.43 15.03
C PHE A 196 6.72 4.66 15.02
N GLY A 197 5.66 5.20 14.39
CA GLY A 197 4.40 4.49 14.20
C GLY A 197 4.56 3.27 13.30
N LEU A 198 5.30 3.39 12.21
CA LEU A 198 5.65 2.27 11.35
C LEU A 198 6.44 1.21 12.10
N ALA A 199 7.49 1.61 12.85
CA ALA A 199 8.32 0.69 13.62
C ALA A 199 7.51 -0.05 14.69
N GLU A 200 6.68 0.69 15.46
CA GLU A 200 5.77 0.08 16.45
C GLU A 200 4.84 -0.95 15.79
N ARG A 201 4.32 -0.65 14.61
CA ARG A 201 3.41 -1.55 13.91
C ARG A 201 4.11 -2.76 13.33
N ALA A 202 5.32 -2.60 12.82
CA ALA A 202 6.13 -3.71 12.31
C ALA A 202 6.54 -4.68 13.44
N TRP A 203 6.80 -4.15 14.64
CA TRP A 203 7.17 -4.94 15.81
C TRP A 203 5.95 -5.58 16.50
N ASN A 204 4.86 -4.83 16.63
CA ASN A 204 3.63 -5.24 17.31
C ASN A 204 2.43 -5.22 16.34
N VAL A 205 2.37 -6.23 15.49
CA VAL A 205 1.40 -6.32 14.38
C VAL A 205 -0.06 -6.50 14.82
N GLN A 206 -0.28 -7.02 16.04
CA GLN A 206 -1.61 -7.25 16.62
C GLN A 206 -1.67 -6.70 18.06
N PRO A 207 -1.71 -5.38 18.23
CA PRO A 207 -1.77 -4.81 19.57
C PRO A 207 -3.10 -5.16 20.25
N SER A 208 -3.06 -5.32 21.57
CA SER A 208 -4.23 -5.72 22.37
C SER A 208 -5.42 -4.77 22.19
N TRP A 209 -5.18 -3.48 22.00
CA TRP A 209 -6.24 -2.50 21.78
C TRP A 209 -6.98 -2.70 20.44
N ALA A 210 -6.36 -3.31 19.44
CA ALA A 210 -6.99 -3.58 18.15
C ALA A 210 -8.12 -4.62 18.26
N LEU A 211 -8.00 -5.53 19.21
CA LEU A 211 -8.96 -6.62 19.44
C LEU A 211 -10.04 -6.21 20.45
N SER A 212 -9.83 -5.12 21.20
CA SER A 212 -10.76 -4.66 22.22
C SER A 212 -11.81 -3.71 21.62
N PRO A 213 -13.10 -3.90 21.93
CA PRO A 213 -14.14 -2.91 21.64
C PRO A 213 -14.04 -1.68 22.55
N ASP A 214 -13.21 -1.72 23.60
CA ASP A 214 -13.05 -0.66 24.60
C ASP A 214 -12.10 0.43 24.08
N GLY A 215 -12.67 1.56 23.70
CA GLY A 215 -11.93 2.75 23.27
C GLY A 215 -10.94 3.29 24.32
N LYS A 216 -11.14 2.97 25.61
CA LYS A 216 -10.21 3.35 26.68
C LYS A 216 -8.85 2.66 26.51
N VAL A 217 -8.84 1.36 26.19
CA VAL A 217 -7.60 0.61 25.95
C VAL A 217 -6.79 1.22 24.80
N TYR A 218 -7.45 1.61 23.72
CA TYR A 218 -6.82 2.32 22.61
C TYR A 218 -6.24 3.68 23.06
N MET A 219 -7.02 4.47 23.78
CA MET A 219 -6.58 5.79 24.23
C MET A 219 -5.40 5.70 25.21
N ASP A 220 -5.37 4.71 26.08
CA ASP A 220 -4.25 4.48 27.00
C ASP A 220 -2.99 4.03 26.23
N ALA A 221 -3.13 3.19 25.20
CA ALA A 221 -2.03 2.82 24.33
C ALA A 221 -1.46 4.03 23.56
N LYS A 222 -2.33 4.88 23.04
CA LYS A 222 -1.97 6.12 22.34
C LYS A 222 -1.25 7.10 23.25
N ARG A 223 -1.67 7.25 24.51
CA ARG A 223 -0.96 8.08 25.50
C ARG A 223 0.45 7.56 25.77
N LYS A 224 0.62 6.24 25.92
CA LYS A 224 1.95 5.61 26.12
C LYS A 224 2.84 5.82 24.91
N TYR A 225 2.28 5.66 23.70
CA TYR A 225 3.00 5.92 22.46
C TYR A 225 3.49 7.38 22.39
N ASN A 226 2.62 8.35 22.67
CA ASN A 226 3.00 9.76 22.72
C ASN A 226 4.11 10.06 23.73
N ALA A 227 4.00 9.48 24.94
CA ALA A 227 5.05 9.65 25.95
C ALA A 227 6.39 9.09 25.50
N GLY A 228 6.40 7.99 24.74
CA GLY A 228 7.61 7.40 24.17
C GLY A 228 8.23 8.22 23.01
N ILE A 229 7.42 9.02 22.31
CA ILE A 229 7.95 9.90 21.26
C ILE A 229 8.64 11.15 21.84
N VAL A 230 8.16 11.63 22.99
CA VAL A 230 8.65 12.89 23.62
C VAL A 230 9.87 12.64 24.51
N THR A 231 10.11 11.42 24.93
CA THR A 231 11.30 11.02 25.73
C THR A 231 12.44 10.54 24.87
#